data_0cdeb5a86f0f4b0fba900461703fea5e
#
_entry.id   0cdeb5a86f0f4b0fba900461703fea5e
#
_cell.length_a   1.000
_cell.length_b   1.000
_cell.length_c   1.000
_cell.angle_alpha   90.00
_cell.angle_beta   90.00
_cell.angle_gamma   90.00
#
_symmetry.space_group_name_H-M   'P 1'
#
loop_
_entity.id
_entity.type
_entity.pdbx_description
1 polymer ?
#
loop_
_entity_poly.entity_id
_entity_poly.type
_entity_poly.pdbx_seq_one_letter_code
_entity_poly.pdbx_strand_id
1 'polypeptide(L)'
;LLTVLTGSFTAQVKLIVTVPSTTPENTKIYMASSLNSWDPTDSGFELKKTTAGKYELHIPENSGKVEYKFTQGSWETAEGNESGKGIENRTFTFTGTRQIIENTLLSRPKPKPKKHTAPKNVKILSENFPVPQLGTTRKIWIYLPEDYPSSQQKYPVIYMHDGQNLFDDLTSFSGEWKIDETMDHFFREGKKQAIIIGIDNGGSERLNEYSPWKNSKYGGGKGDLYADFLAQTLKPYIDKNYRTLSSAKNTGLVGSSMGGLISFYTGMKYPEKFGKLGVFSPSFWFAREDLTHYISKYSKSLKKTKIYLVAGRKESEEMVTDIEKITPILISKGICRKNIVTKFDDYGTHSESYWAKEFPAAYLWLFS
;
A
#
# COMPACT_ATOMS: atom_id res chain seq x y z
N LEU A 1 -6.33 19.51 57.93
CA LEU A 1 -5.60 18.90 56.79
C LEU A 1 -6.44 19.04 55.55
N LEU A 2 -6.12 20.02 54.69
CA LEU A 2 -6.74 20.17 53.37
C LEU A 2 -5.96 19.29 52.40
N THR A 3 -6.57 18.19 51.95
CA THR A 3 -6.02 17.35 50.90
C THR A 3 -6.33 18.04 49.55
N VAL A 4 -5.34 18.72 48.98
CA VAL A 4 -5.42 19.22 47.62
C VAL A 4 -5.32 18.02 46.68
N LEU A 5 -6.44 17.62 46.10
CA LEU A 5 -6.46 16.70 44.98
C LEU A 5 -5.87 17.45 43.76
N THR A 6 -4.58 17.26 43.52
CA THR A 6 -3.96 17.65 42.26
C THR A 6 -4.43 16.69 41.13
N GLY A 7 -5.56 17.01 40.52
CA GLY A 7 -5.94 16.35 39.28
C GLY A 7 -4.88 16.68 38.23
N SER A 8 -4.12 15.68 37.82
CA SER A 8 -3.23 15.78 36.67
C SER A 8 -4.09 16.09 35.44
N PHE A 9 -4.11 17.34 35.01
CA PHE A 9 -4.66 17.72 33.72
C PHE A 9 -3.72 17.16 32.67
N THR A 10 -4.03 15.97 32.15
CA THR A 10 -3.34 15.46 30.97
C THR A 10 -3.59 16.41 29.83
N ALA A 11 -2.54 16.91 29.20
CA ALA A 11 -2.63 17.73 28.02
C ALA A 11 -3.42 16.95 26.95
N GLN A 12 -4.33 17.62 26.26
CA GLN A 12 -5.14 17.01 25.21
C GLN A 12 -5.34 17.98 24.04
N VAL A 13 -5.54 17.39 22.86
CA VAL A 13 -5.93 18.14 21.68
C VAL A 13 -7.45 18.04 21.51
N LYS A 14 -8.11 19.19 21.41
CA LYS A 14 -9.53 19.30 21.03
C LYS A 14 -9.60 19.75 19.57
N LEU A 15 -10.10 18.88 18.68
CA LEU A 15 -10.46 19.28 17.33
C LEU A 15 -11.89 19.82 17.31
N ILE A 16 -12.10 20.96 16.70
CA ILE A 16 -13.42 21.53 16.40
C ILE A 16 -13.55 21.56 14.87
N VAL A 17 -14.61 20.96 14.36
CA VAL A 17 -14.83 20.82 12.92
C VAL A 17 -16.16 21.46 12.55
N THR A 18 -16.10 22.48 11.69
CA THR A 18 -17.27 23.11 11.07
C THR A 18 -17.51 22.47 9.70
N VAL A 19 -18.75 22.07 9.44
CA VAL A 19 -19.16 21.45 8.17
C VAL A 19 -20.07 22.38 7.36
N PRO A 20 -20.16 22.21 6.03
CA PRO A 20 -21.10 22.94 5.19
C PRO A 20 -22.56 22.79 5.69
N SER A 21 -23.36 23.83 5.56
CA SER A 21 -24.79 23.82 5.92
C SER A 21 -25.61 22.77 5.14
N THR A 22 -25.11 22.31 4.02
CA THR A 22 -25.69 21.22 3.20
C THR A 22 -25.40 19.83 3.75
N THR A 23 -24.62 19.71 4.83
CA THR A 23 -24.29 18.40 5.43
C THR A 23 -25.54 17.83 6.12
N PRO A 24 -25.98 16.60 5.79
CA PRO A 24 -27.15 15.98 6.40
C PRO A 24 -27.03 15.93 7.94
N GLU A 25 -28.15 16.10 8.62
CA GLU A 25 -28.17 16.27 10.09
C GLU A 25 -27.55 15.09 10.85
N ASN A 26 -27.77 13.88 10.41
CA ASN A 26 -27.31 12.63 11.05
C ASN A 26 -25.97 12.14 10.49
N THR A 27 -25.20 13.02 9.85
CA THR A 27 -23.90 12.64 9.30
C THR A 27 -22.93 12.30 10.43
N LYS A 28 -22.32 11.12 10.37
CA LYS A 28 -21.17 10.76 11.19
C LYS A 28 -19.91 11.25 10.52
N ILE A 29 -18.98 11.77 11.30
CA ILE A 29 -17.67 12.23 10.84
C ILE A 29 -16.61 11.52 11.66
N TYR A 30 -15.59 11.02 10.99
CA TYR A 30 -14.45 10.31 11.57
C TYR A 30 -13.16 11.03 11.23
N MET A 31 -12.16 10.90 12.09
CA MET A 31 -10.80 11.31 11.81
C MET A 31 -9.97 10.07 11.47
N ALA A 32 -9.68 9.85 10.19
CA ALA A 32 -8.64 8.90 9.79
C ALA A 32 -7.28 9.59 9.93
N SER A 33 -6.32 8.96 10.60
CA SER A 33 -5.07 9.60 10.99
C SER A 33 -3.93 8.62 11.23
N SER A 34 -2.73 9.15 11.36
CA SER A 34 -1.56 8.38 11.82
C SER A 34 -1.72 7.81 13.24
N LEU A 35 -2.73 8.24 14.01
CA LEU A 35 -3.01 7.71 15.36
C LEU A 35 -3.84 6.42 15.36
N ASN A 36 -4.65 6.20 14.32
CA ASN A 36 -5.56 5.06 14.19
C ASN A 36 -5.33 4.26 12.91
N SER A 37 -4.10 4.21 12.43
CA SER A 37 -3.72 3.46 11.23
C SER A 37 -4.49 3.85 9.98
N TRP A 38 -4.96 5.09 9.93
CA TRP A 38 -5.74 5.63 8.83
C TRP A 38 -7.09 4.91 8.62
N ASP A 39 -7.67 4.33 9.70
CA ASP A 39 -9.00 3.73 9.64
C ASP A 39 -10.09 4.81 9.54
N PRO A 40 -10.82 4.89 8.41
CA PRO A 40 -11.87 5.89 8.20
C PRO A 40 -13.17 5.59 8.97
N THR A 41 -13.23 4.46 9.68
CA THR A 41 -14.43 3.97 10.38
C THR A 41 -14.25 3.82 11.88
N ASP A 42 -13.04 4.14 12.40
CA ASP A 42 -12.69 3.94 13.81
C ASP A 42 -13.62 4.74 14.73
N SER A 43 -14.42 4.01 15.50
CA SER A 43 -15.39 4.59 16.44
C SER A 43 -14.74 5.38 17.58
N GLY A 44 -13.47 5.09 17.93
CA GLY A 44 -12.67 5.86 18.88
C GLY A 44 -12.32 7.26 18.36
N PHE A 45 -12.40 7.47 17.05
CA PHE A 45 -12.13 8.72 16.35
C PHE A 45 -13.39 9.30 15.65
N GLU A 46 -14.59 8.84 16.04
CA GLU A 46 -15.87 9.46 15.64
C GLU A 46 -16.04 10.81 16.36
N LEU A 47 -16.25 11.88 15.59
CA LEU A 47 -16.48 13.21 16.12
C LEU A 47 -17.90 13.31 16.66
N LYS A 48 -18.06 13.90 17.84
CA LYS A 48 -19.35 14.15 18.48
C LYS A 48 -19.93 15.48 17.99
N LYS A 49 -21.18 15.43 17.48
CA LYS A 49 -21.92 16.64 17.10
C LYS A 49 -22.24 17.45 18.34
N THR A 50 -21.95 18.74 18.33
CA THR A 50 -22.18 19.68 19.45
C THR A 50 -23.33 20.65 19.18
N THR A 51 -23.34 21.26 17.99
CA THR A 51 -24.40 22.16 17.51
C THR A 51 -24.61 21.91 16.02
N ALA A 52 -25.60 22.56 15.42
CA ALA A 52 -25.81 22.49 13.98
C ALA A 52 -24.51 22.91 13.22
N GLY A 53 -24.00 22.02 12.39
CA GLY A 53 -22.79 22.24 11.61
C GLY A 53 -21.47 22.19 12.37
N LYS A 54 -21.45 21.83 13.67
CA LYS A 54 -20.20 21.70 14.45
C LYS A 54 -20.05 20.34 15.10
N TYR A 55 -18.83 19.84 15.08
CA TYR A 55 -18.43 18.54 15.65
C TYR A 55 -17.13 18.71 16.44
N GLU A 56 -16.92 17.85 17.43
CA GLU A 56 -15.74 17.86 18.29
C GLU A 56 -15.17 16.46 18.48
N LEU A 57 -13.83 16.40 18.57
CA LEU A 57 -13.09 15.20 18.97
C LEU A 57 -12.04 15.58 20.01
N HIS A 58 -11.97 14.83 21.11
CA HIS A 58 -10.93 14.96 22.11
C HIS A 58 -9.89 13.85 21.94
N ILE A 59 -8.65 14.23 21.67
CA ILE A 59 -7.53 13.32 21.50
C ILE A 59 -6.68 13.40 22.77
N PRO A 60 -6.48 12.25 23.47
CA PRO A 60 -5.58 12.19 24.63
C PRO A 60 -4.18 12.67 24.27
N GLU A 61 -3.41 13.06 25.26
CA GLU A 61 -2.02 13.45 25.07
C GLU A 61 -1.22 12.34 24.41
N ASN A 62 -0.41 12.71 23.44
CA ASN A 62 0.54 11.87 22.75
C ASN A 62 1.75 12.75 22.38
N SER A 63 2.66 12.27 21.56
CA SER A 63 3.85 12.99 21.10
C SER A 63 3.98 12.96 19.58
N GLY A 64 4.69 13.94 19.04
CA GLY A 64 5.03 14.02 17.65
C GLY A 64 3.98 14.69 16.76
N LYS A 65 4.23 14.62 15.44
CA LYS A 65 3.37 15.15 14.40
C LYS A 65 2.28 14.14 14.07
N VAL A 66 1.05 14.61 13.94
CA VAL A 66 -0.11 13.82 13.51
C VAL A 66 -0.53 14.31 12.13
N GLU A 67 -0.73 13.36 11.22
CA GLU A 67 -1.36 13.59 9.93
C GLU A 67 -2.77 13.00 9.96
N TYR A 68 -3.75 13.71 9.38
CA TYR A 68 -5.14 13.28 9.44
C TYR A 68 -5.99 13.83 8.30
N LYS A 69 -7.14 13.20 8.08
CA LYS A 69 -8.24 13.63 7.22
C LYS A 69 -9.57 13.33 7.88
N PHE A 70 -10.59 14.09 7.52
CA PHE A 70 -11.96 13.80 7.92
C PHE A 70 -12.68 12.99 6.85
N THR A 71 -13.44 11.98 7.29
CA THR A 71 -14.23 11.09 6.43
C THR A 71 -15.65 10.94 6.97
N GLN A 72 -16.51 10.22 6.27
CA GLN A 72 -17.82 9.81 6.75
C GLN A 72 -17.98 8.29 6.77
N GLY A 73 -16.91 7.60 7.18
CA GLY A 73 -16.90 6.15 7.27
C GLY A 73 -16.36 5.45 6.02
N SER A 74 -15.81 6.20 5.06
CA SER A 74 -15.07 5.61 3.94
C SER A 74 -14.13 6.63 3.29
N TRP A 75 -13.13 6.18 2.57
CA TRP A 75 -12.21 7.04 1.85
C TRP A 75 -12.87 7.79 0.69
N GLU A 76 -13.92 7.23 0.07
CA GLU A 76 -14.71 7.91 -0.94
C GLU A 76 -15.42 9.16 -0.39
N THR A 77 -15.63 9.20 0.91
CA THR A 77 -16.26 10.32 1.62
C THR A 77 -15.26 11.22 2.33
N ALA A 78 -13.96 11.08 2.03
CA ALA A 78 -12.94 11.96 2.57
C ALA A 78 -13.20 13.42 2.18
N GLU A 79 -12.73 14.35 3.01
CA GLU A 79 -12.88 15.78 2.78
C GLU A 79 -12.20 16.27 1.49
N GLY A 80 -12.76 17.30 0.88
CA GLY A 80 -12.26 17.93 -0.34
C GLY A 80 -12.25 19.45 -0.24
N ASN A 81 -11.66 20.08 -1.27
CA ASN A 81 -11.73 21.55 -1.44
C ASN A 81 -13.13 21.98 -1.94
N GLU A 82 -13.34 23.27 -2.13
CA GLU A 82 -14.61 23.86 -2.61
C GLU A 82 -15.13 23.24 -3.92
N SER A 83 -14.23 22.80 -4.79
CA SER A 83 -14.61 22.13 -6.04
C SER A 83 -14.89 20.61 -5.89
N GLY A 84 -14.79 20.08 -4.68
CA GLY A 84 -14.96 18.65 -4.38
C GLY A 84 -13.77 17.78 -4.77
N LYS A 85 -12.59 18.37 -5.02
CA LYS A 85 -11.33 17.63 -5.23
C LYS A 85 -10.71 17.32 -3.86
N GLY A 86 -10.15 16.11 -3.69
CA GLY A 86 -9.42 15.75 -2.48
C GLY A 86 -8.29 16.73 -2.15
N ILE A 87 -8.05 16.93 -0.86
CA ILE A 87 -6.99 17.81 -0.34
C ILE A 87 -5.85 16.99 0.27
N GLU A 88 -4.71 17.62 0.51
CA GLU A 88 -3.59 17.06 1.27
C GLU A 88 -4.01 16.73 2.71
N ASN A 89 -3.21 15.88 3.39
CA ASN A 89 -3.43 15.57 4.80
C ASN A 89 -3.29 16.84 5.64
N ARG A 90 -4.20 17.02 6.59
CA ARG A 90 -4.03 18.02 7.65
C ARG A 90 -2.99 17.55 8.63
N THR A 91 -2.36 18.48 9.33
CA THR A 91 -1.35 18.14 10.33
C THR A 91 -1.49 18.95 11.59
N PHE A 92 -1.12 18.38 12.73
CA PHE A 92 -0.79 19.09 13.94
C PHE A 92 0.35 18.39 14.68
N THR A 93 0.97 19.10 15.64
CA THR A 93 2.02 18.53 16.50
C THR A 93 1.59 18.70 17.95
N PHE A 94 1.73 17.63 18.76
CA PHE A 94 1.50 17.73 20.19
C PHE A 94 2.55 18.63 20.84
N THR A 95 2.08 19.61 21.62
CA THR A 95 2.95 20.61 22.29
C THR A 95 3.15 20.32 23.78
N GLY A 96 2.58 19.26 24.31
CA GLY A 96 2.60 18.95 25.75
C GLY A 96 1.65 19.84 26.58
N THR A 97 0.83 20.66 25.92
CA THR A 97 -0.18 21.54 26.55
C THR A 97 -1.54 21.33 25.88
N ARG A 98 -2.60 21.80 26.54
CA ARG A 98 -3.94 21.75 25.95
C ARG A 98 -3.99 22.59 24.67
N GLN A 99 -4.41 21.98 23.56
CA GLN A 99 -4.53 22.61 22.25
C GLN A 99 -5.98 22.58 21.76
N ILE A 100 -6.41 23.64 21.09
CA ILE A 100 -7.68 23.69 20.35
C ILE A 100 -7.32 23.95 18.89
N ILE A 101 -7.79 23.07 18.00
CA ILE A 101 -7.52 23.14 16.57
C ILE A 101 -8.86 23.22 15.84
N GLU A 102 -9.09 24.33 15.18
CA GLU A 102 -10.31 24.55 14.40
C GLU A 102 -10.10 24.16 12.94
N ASN A 103 -11.06 23.44 12.39
CA ASN A 103 -11.06 22.98 11.00
C ASN A 103 -12.40 23.34 10.36
N THR A 104 -12.35 23.71 9.09
CA THR A 104 -13.55 23.86 8.25
C THR A 104 -13.49 22.85 7.12
N LEU A 105 -14.54 22.05 6.98
CA LEU A 105 -14.74 21.21 5.81
C LEU A 105 -15.43 22.03 4.73
N LEU A 106 -14.84 22.12 3.55
CA LEU A 106 -15.38 22.94 2.45
C LEU A 106 -16.34 22.12 1.59
N SER A 107 -15.99 20.88 1.31
CA SER A 107 -16.84 19.94 0.59
C SER A 107 -16.32 18.51 0.75
N ARG A 108 -16.97 17.59 0.09
CA ARG A 108 -16.49 16.21 -0.11
C ARG A 108 -16.23 15.99 -1.58
N PRO A 109 -15.26 15.16 -1.93
CA PRO A 109 -15.18 14.68 -3.28
C PRO A 109 -16.54 14.07 -3.66
N LYS A 110 -17.10 14.48 -4.78
CA LYS A 110 -18.21 13.74 -5.36
C LYS A 110 -17.63 12.44 -5.87
N PRO A 111 -18.04 11.27 -5.33
CA PRO A 111 -17.55 10.00 -5.86
C PRO A 111 -17.84 9.98 -7.35
N LYS A 112 -16.81 9.85 -8.17
CA LYS A 112 -17.04 9.51 -9.57
C LYS A 112 -17.71 8.13 -9.57
N PRO A 113 -18.79 7.92 -10.33
CA PRO A 113 -19.35 6.58 -10.45
C PRO A 113 -18.25 5.65 -10.97
N LYS A 114 -17.87 4.68 -10.14
CA LYS A 114 -16.91 3.65 -10.53
C LYS A 114 -17.48 2.83 -11.68
N LYS A 115 -16.65 2.49 -12.63
CA LYS A 115 -17.02 1.72 -13.83
C LYS A 115 -16.17 0.48 -13.91
N HIS A 116 -16.71 -0.56 -14.51
CA HIS A 116 -15.89 -1.68 -14.96
C HIS A 116 -14.94 -1.20 -16.05
N THR A 117 -13.65 -1.25 -15.76
CA THR A 117 -12.57 -0.91 -16.68
C THR A 117 -11.81 -2.13 -17.16
N ALA A 118 -11.84 -3.23 -16.38
CA ALA A 118 -11.14 -4.46 -16.70
C ALA A 118 -11.54 -5.05 -18.06
N PRO A 119 -10.57 -5.31 -18.98
CA PRO A 119 -10.82 -5.91 -20.28
C PRO A 119 -11.04 -7.44 -20.16
N LYS A 120 -11.41 -8.09 -21.27
CA LYS A 120 -11.73 -9.53 -21.33
C LYS A 120 -10.55 -10.46 -21.00
N ASN A 121 -9.32 -10.01 -21.12
CA ASN A 121 -8.10 -10.73 -20.81
C ASN A 121 -7.70 -10.63 -19.32
N VAL A 122 -8.42 -9.84 -18.52
CA VAL A 122 -8.42 -9.91 -17.05
C VAL A 122 -9.54 -10.84 -16.60
N LYS A 123 -9.22 -11.77 -15.70
CA LYS A 123 -10.19 -12.72 -15.15
C LYS A 123 -9.96 -12.93 -13.66
N ILE A 124 -11.01 -13.30 -12.96
CA ILE A 124 -10.88 -13.86 -11.62
C ILE A 124 -10.45 -15.32 -11.79
N LEU A 125 -9.23 -15.64 -11.38
CA LEU A 125 -8.72 -16.99 -11.39
C LEU A 125 -9.41 -17.86 -10.34
N SER A 126 -9.65 -17.28 -9.17
CA SER A 126 -10.40 -17.90 -8.08
C SER A 126 -10.93 -16.84 -7.13
N GLU A 127 -12.19 -16.95 -6.72
CA GLU A 127 -12.74 -16.12 -5.64
C GLU A 127 -12.20 -16.54 -4.26
N ASN A 128 -11.86 -17.83 -4.09
CA ASN A 128 -11.48 -18.42 -2.82
C ASN A 128 -10.28 -19.35 -2.99
N PHE A 129 -9.15 -18.85 -3.49
CA PHE A 129 -7.92 -19.61 -3.64
C PHE A 129 -7.37 -19.98 -2.26
N PRO A 130 -7.06 -21.28 -1.99
CA PRO A 130 -6.60 -21.71 -0.67
C PRO A 130 -5.24 -21.07 -0.29
N VAL A 131 -5.15 -20.60 0.93
CA VAL A 131 -3.92 -20.09 1.57
C VAL A 131 -3.64 -20.93 2.82
N PRO A 132 -3.15 -22.19 2.64
CA PRO A 132 -3.02 -23.13 3.76
C PRO A 132 -2.06 -22.64 4.85
N GLN A 133 -1.05 -21.84 4.50
CA GLN A 133 -0.09 -21.28 5.45
C GLN A 133 -0.74 -20.29 6.43
N LEU A 134 -1.85 -19.67 6.05
CA LEU A 134 -2.59 -18.71 6.87
C LEU A 134 -3.96 -19.25 7.34
N GLY A 135 -4.33 -20.47 6.92
CA GLY A 135 -5.62 -21.08 7.24
C GLY A 135 -6.83 -20.30 6.67
N THR A 136 -6.68 -19.68 5.51
CA THR A 136 -7.71 -18.81 4.89
C THR A 136 -7.78 -19.02 3.38
N THR A 137 -8.56 -18.21 2.71
CA THR A 137 -8.63 -18.15 1.24
C THR A 137 -8.34 -16.73 0.75
N ARG A 138 -8.08 -16.58 -0.56
CA ARG A 138 -7.82 -15.29 -1.17
C ARG A 138 -8.40 -15.23 -2.58
N LYS A 139 -8.96 -14.10 -2.95
CA LYS A 139 -9.33 -13.84 -4.34
C LYS A 139 -8.06 -13.59 -5.15
N ILE A 140 -7.95 -14.25 -6.27
CA ILE A 140 -6.82 -14.17 -7.18
C ILE A 140 -7.32 -13.75 -8.56
N TRP A 141 -6.68 -12.73 -9.11
CA TRP A 141 -6.89 -12.24 -10.45
C TRP A 141 -5.78 -12.73 -11.38
N ILE A 142 -6.09 -12.81 -12.66
CA ILE A 142 -5.11 -13.08 -13.70
C ILE A 142 -5.35 -12.18 -14.91
N TYR A 143 -4.30 -11.48 -15.33
CA TYR A 143 -4.20 -10.88 -16.66
C TYR A 143 -3.37 -11.80 -17.55
N LEU A 144 -3.89 -12.11 -18.72
CA LEU A 144 -3.19 -12.86 -19.75
C LEU A 144 -2.91 -11.95 -20.95
N PRO A 145 -1.69 -11.97 -21.53
CA PRO A 145 -1.39 -11.23 -22.75
C PRO A 145 -2.43 -11.47 -23.86
N GLU A 146 -2.68 -10.48 -24.69
CA GLU A 146 -3.71 -10.53 -25.74
C GLU A 146 -3.51 -11.72 -26.69
N ASP A 147 -2.25 -12.07 -27.01
CA ASP A 147 -1.89 -13.19 -27.86
C ASP A 147 -1.87 -14.55 -27.12
N TYR A 148 -2.12 -14.58 -25.80
CA TYR A 148 -2.06 -15.82 -25.03
C TYR A 148 -2.94 -16.95 -25.59
N PRO A 149 -4.19 -16.72 -26.07
CA PRO A 149 -5.01 -17.82 -26.60
C PRO A 149 -4.49 -18.42 -27.91
N SER A 150 -3.83 -17.63 -28.74
CA SER A 150 -3.34 -18.04 -30.08
C SER A 150 -1.86 -18.42 -30.11
N SER A 151 -1.08 -18.03 -29.12
CA SER A 151 0.36 -18.29 -29.02
C SER A 151 0.65 -19.54 -28.19
N GLN A 152 1.77 -20.21 -28.51
CA GLN A 152 2.32 -21.31 -27.70
C GLN A 152 3.52 -20.86 -26.84
N GLN A 153 3.85 -19.56 -26.88
CA GLN A 153 4.99 -19.05 -26.12
C GLN A 153 4.75 -19.07 -24.61
N LYS A 154 5.86 -19.07 -23.88
CA LYS A 154 5.87 -18.95 -22.42
C LYS A 154 6.18 -17.52 -22.01
N TYR A 155 5.54 -17.05 -20.95
CA TYR A 155 5.62 -15.67 -20.48
C TYR A 155 6.28 -15.56 -19.11
N PRO A 156 7.02 -14.47 -18.83
CA PRO A 156 7.33 -14.06 -17.46
C PRO A 156 6.06 -13.92 -16.64
N VAL A 157 6.20 -14.04 -15.31
CA VAL A 157 5.08 -13.90 -14.38
C VAL A 157 5.39 -12.81 -13.34
N ILE A 158 4.43 -11.95 -13.07
CA ILE A 158 4.50 -10.96 -12.00
C ILE A 158 3.36 -11.22 -11.01
N TYR A 159 3.71 -11.40 -9.76
CA TYR A 159 2.77 -11.46 -8.64
C TYR A 159 2.65 -10.08 -8.04
N MET A 160 1.45 -9.53 -8.02
CA MET A 160 1.17 -8.18 -7.53
C MET A 160 0.22 -8.22 -6.35
N HIS A 161 0.57 -7.47 -5.31
CA HIS A 161 -0.24 -7.34 -4.10
C HIS A 161 -1.37 -6.33 -4.29
N ASP A 162 -2.37 -6.38 -3.38
CA ASP A 162 -3.55 -5.52 -3.42
C ASP A 162 -4.31 -5.67 -4.75
N GLY A 163 -4.58 -6.91 -5.15
CA GLY A 163 -5.14 -7.30 -6.45
C GLY A 163 -6.41 -6.56 -6.84
N GLN A 164 -7.24 -6.20 -5.86
CA GLN A 164 -8.45 -5.41 -6.05
C GLN A 164 -8.23 -4.02 -6.65
N ASN A 165 -6.99 -3.48 -6.58
CA ASN A 165 -6.64 -2.16 -7.07
C ASN A 165 -5.91 -2.17 -8.44
N LEU A 166 -5.73 -3.32 -9.08
CA LEU A 166 -4.82 -3.43 -10.21
C LEU A 166 -5.45 -3.20 -11.57
N PHE A 167 -6.70 -3.70 -11.78
CA PHE A 167 -7.27 -3.94 -13.10
C PHE A 167 -8.67 -3.35 -13.30
N ASP A 168 -9.35 -2.88 -12.27
CA ASP A 168 -10.74 -2.45 -12.38
C ASP A 168 -11.04 -1.32 -11.40
N ASP A 169 -11.45 -0.17 -11.94
CA ASP A 169 -11.85 0.97 -11.12
C ASP A 169 -13.01 0.61 -10.17
N LEU A 170 -13.93 -0.27 -10.60
CA LEU A 170 -15.06 -0.69 -9.77
C LEU A 170 -14.63 -1.39 -8.48
N THR A 171 -13.59 -2.22 -8.52
CA THR A 171 -13.11 -2.99 -7.36
C THR A 171 -12.03 -2.25 -6.57
N SER A 172 -11.42 -1.23 -7.16
CA SER A 172 -10.33 -0.49 -6.52
C SER A 172 -10.80 0.22 -5.27
N PHE A 173 -10.00 0.19 -4.20
CA PHE A 173 -10.30 0.88 -2.95
C PHE A 173 -9.91 2.37 -3.01
N SER A 174 -8.70 2.69 -3.46
CA SER A 174 -8.14 4.05 -3.46
C SER A 174 -7.73 4.53 -4.85
N GLY A 175 -8.23 3.87 -5.91
CA GLY A 175 -7.86 4.10 -7.28
C GLY A 175 -7.23 2.88 -7.92
N GLU A 176 -7.11 2.92 -9.22
CA GLU A 176 -6.63 1.82 -10.05
C GLU A 176 -5.18 2.04 -10.49
N TRP A 177 -4.38 0.95 -10.48
CA TRP A 177 -3.01 0.97 -11.00
C TRP A 177 -2.93 0.91 -12.53
N LYS A 178 -4.02 0.56 -13.21
CA LYS A 178 -4.09 0.47 -14.67
C LYS A 178 -3.03 -0.46 -15.26
N ILE A 179 -2.90 -1.61 -14.66
CA ILE A 179 -1.87 -2.59 -15.05
C ILE A 179 -2.20 -3.20 -16.42
N ASP A 180 -3.43 -3.57 -16.64
CA ASP A 180 -3.92 -4.13 -17.91
C ASP A 180 -3.83 -3.12 -19.05
N GLU A 181 -4.22 -1.85 -18.87
CA GLU A 181 -4.07 -0.83 -19.90
C GLU A 181 -2.59 -0.62 -20.27
N THR A 182 -1.70 -0.65 -19.25
CA THR A 182 -0.25 -0.56 -19.47
C THR A 182 0.25 -1.76 -20.26
N MET A 183 -0.15 -2.98 -19.90
CA MET A 183 0.29 -4.18 -20.58
C MET A 183 -0.29 -4.31 -21.99
N ASP A 184 -1.54 -3.93 -22.21
CA ASP A 184 -2.17 -3.89 -23.53
C ASP A 184 -1.53 -2.82 -24.43
N HIS A 185 -1.15 -1.67 -23.85
CA HIS A 185 -0.37 -0.67 -24.57
C HIS A 185 0.99 -1.23 -25.01
N PHE A 186 1.70 -1.91 -24.11
CA PHE A 186 2.98 -2.56 -24.41
C PHE A 186 2.84 -3.69 -25.45
N PHE A 187 1.71 -4.42 -25.44
CA PHE A 187 1.45 -5.39 -26.50
C PHE A 187 1.39 -4.73 -27.88
N ARG A 188 0.63 -3.65 -28.01
CA ARG A 188 0.52 -2.90 -29.28
C ARG A 188 1.85 -2.31 -29.74
N GLU A 189 2.76 -1.97 -28.82
CA GLU A 189 4.12 -1.51 -29.12
C GLU A 189 5.13 -2.65 -29.38
N GLY A 190 4.70 -3.90 -29.38
CA GLY A 190 5.59 -5.06 -29.54
C GLY A 190 6.59 -5.27 -28.42
N LYS A 191 6.30 -4.73 -27.22
CA LYS A 191 7.13 -4.93 -26.04
C LYS A 191 6.88 -6.32 -25.46
N LYS A 192 7.87 -6.81 -24.70
CA LYS A 192 7.77 -8.07 -23.98
C LYS A 192 6.55 -8.09 -23.08
N GLN A 193 5.79 -9.17 -23.14
CA GLN A 193 4.58 -9.37 -22.34
C GLN A 193 4.85 -10.22 -21.11
N ALA A 194 3.95 -10.15 -20.12
CA ALA A 194 3.97 -10.99 -18.91
C ALA A 194 2.54 -11.38 -18.51
N ILE A 195 2.41 -12.52 -17.84
CA ILE A 195 1.21 -12.86 -17.06
C ILE A 195 1.28 -12.09 -15.76
N ILE A 196 0.17 -11.43 -15.38
CA ILE A 196 0.08 -10.74 -14.08
C ILE A 196 -0.90 -11.49 -13.19
N ILE A 197 -0.47 -11.79 -11.98
CA ILE A 197 -1.28 -12.43 -10.95
C ILE A 197 -1.54 -11.38 -9.86
N GLY A 198 -2.77 -10.91 -9.78
CA GLY A 198 -3.22 -10.01 -8.74
C GLY A 198 -3.70 -10.80 -7.52
N ILE A 199 -3.25 -10.46 -6.34
CA ILE A 199 -3.59 -11.12 -5.08
C ILE A 199 -4.30 -10.10 -4.20
N ASP A 200 -5.59 -10.28 -3.95
CA ASP A 200 -6.31 -9.41 -3.02
C ASP A 200 -5.67 -9.47 -1.64
N ASN A 201 -5.68 -8.37 -0.94
CA ASN A 201 -5.20 -8.36 0.44
C ASN A 201 -6.21 -9.00 1.41
N GLY A 202 -5.78 -9.23 2.64
CA GLY A 202 -6.58 -9.86 3.68
C GLY A 202 -7.56 -8.92 4.40
N GLY A 203 -7.88 -7.73 3.86
CA GLY A 203 -8.70 -6.75 4.54
C GLY A 203 -8.04 -6.29 5.84
N SER A 204 -8.69 -6.47 6.98
CA SER A 204 -8.14 -6.15 8.31
C SER A 204 -6.84 -6.90 8.64
N GLU A 205 -6.59 -8.05 8.03
CA GLU A 205 -5.37 -8.82 8.20
C GLU A 205 -4.19 -8.33 7.35
N ARG A 206 -4.41 -7.36 6.45
CA ARG A 206 -3.38 -6.88 5.51
C ARG A 206 -2.06 -6.51 6.18
N LEU A 207 -2.10 -5.77 7.27
CA LEU A 207 -0.88 -5.35 7.98
C LEU A 207 -0.19 -6.55 8.64
N ASN A 208 -0.97 -7.50 9.17
CA ASN A 208 -0.43 -8.73 9.75
C ASN A 208 0.27 -9.59 8.70
N GLU A 209 -0.33 -9.75 7.53
CA GLU A 209 0.15 -10.60 6.43
C GLU A 209 1.29 -9.97 5.63
N TYR A 210 1.38 -8.63 5.57
CA TYR A 210 2.37 -7.94 4.75
C TYR A 210 3.64 -7.53 5.50
N SER A 211 3.77 -7.95 6.77
CA SER A 211 5.03 -7.82 7.51
C SER A 211 5.38 -9.11 8.26
N PRO A 212 6.61 -9.65 8.11
CA PRO A 212 7.08 -10.77 8.93
C PRO A 212 7.38 -10.35 10.38
N TRP A 213 7.54 -9.05 10.61
CA TRP A 213 7.86 -8.49 11.92
C TRP A 213 6.63 -7.85 12.54
N LYS A 214 6.61 -7.86 13.88
CA LYS A 214 5.55 -7.20 14.65
C LYS A 214 5.90 -5.74 14.91
N ASN A 215 4.95 -4.87 14.63
CA ASN A 215 4.96 -3.49 15.11
C ASN A 215 4.05 -3.40 16.33
N SER A 216 4.53 -2.79 17.42
CA SER A 216 3.78 -2.71 18.68
C SER A 216 2.45 -1.97 18.57
N LYS A 217 2.32 -1.06 17.59
CA LYS A 217 1.12 -0.25 17.37
C LYS A 217 0.20 -0.81 16.30
N TYR A 218 0.79 -1.41 15.24
CA TYR A 218 0.05 -1.72 14.00
C TYR A 218 -0.10 -3.21 13.71
N GLY A 219 0.39 -4.10 14.59
CA GLY A 219 0.33 -5.54 14.37
C GLY A 219 1.50 -6.05 13.51
N GLY A 220 1.24 -6.96 12.57
CA GLY A 220 2.27 -7.63 11.78
C GLY A 220 2.59 -9.05 12.29
N GLY A 221 3.62 -9.67 11.71
CA GLY A 221 4.17 -10.95 12.18
C GLY A 221 3.68 -12.21 11.43
N LYS A 222 2.78 -12.09 10.43
CA LYS A 222 2.36 -13.21 9.58
C LYS A 222 3.00 -13.21 8.18
N GLY A 223 3.81 -12.20 7.86
CA GLY A 223 4.41 -12.04 6.53
C GLY A 223 5.32 -13.20 6.11
N ASP A 224 5.90 -13.92 7.06
CA ASP A 224 6.69 -15.11 6.77
C ASP A 224 5.81 -16.23 6.17
N LEU A 225 4.64 -16.47 6.77
CA LEU A 225 3.64 -17.42 6.27
C LEU A 225 3.06 -17.00 4.91
N TYR A 226 2.83 -15.68 4.73
CA TYR A 226 2.36 -15.15 3.46
C TYR A 226 3.41 -15.31 2.34
N ALA A 227 4.69 -15.08 2.63
CA ALA A 227 5.78 -15.34 1.69
C ALA A 227 5.88 -16.83 1.32
N ASP A 228 5.64 -17.73 2.28
CA ASP A 228 5.59 -19.19 2.04
C ASP A 228 4.41 -19.55 1.14
N PHE A 229 3.23 -18.95 1.34
CA PHE A 229 2.10 -19.10 0.45
C PHE A 229 2.45 -18.75 -1.00
N LEU A 230 3.06 -17.60 -1.24
CA LEU A 230 3.47 -17.18 -2.58
C LEU A 230 4.45 -18.18 -3.21
N ALA A 231 5.45 -18.59 -2.45
CA ALA A 231 6.55 -19.40 -2.95
C ALA A 231 6.23 -20.89 -3.08
N GLN A 232 5.38 -21.43 -2.19
CA GLN A 232 5.17 -22.89 -2.07
C GLN A 232 3.79 -23.32 -2.55
N THR A 233 2.81 -22.40 -2.63
CA THR A 233 1.44 -22.71 -3.04
C THR A 233 1.05 -22.03 -4.33
N LEU A 234 1.04 -20.69 -4.37
CA LEU A 234 0.52 -19.95 -5.51
C LEU A 234 1.43 -20.07 -6.74
N LYS A 235 2.74 -19.82 -6.60
CA LYS A 235 3.66 -19.92 -7.73
C LYS A 235 3.69 -21.32 -8.38
N PRO A 236 3.79 -22.43 -7.63
CA PRO A 236 3.71 -23.76 -8.23
C PRO A 236 2.39 -24.03 -8.96
N TYR A 237 1.27 -23.53 -8.41
CA TYR A 237 -0.02 -23.65 -9.07
C TYR A 237 -0.04 -22.92 -10.43
N ILE A 238 0.45 -21.68 -10.47
CA ILE A 238 0.50 -20.88 -11.70
C ILE A 238 1.43 -21.52 -12.72
N ASP A 239 2.62 -21.96 -12.31
CA ASP A 239 3.58 -22.59 -13.20
C ASP A 239 3.08 -23.92 -13.80
N LYS A 240 2.24 -24.66 -13.06
CA LYS A 240 1.63 -25.91 -13.53
C LYS A 240 0.50 -25.67 -14.53
N ASN A 241 -0.29 -24.61 -14.36
CA ASN A 241 -1.54 -24.43 -15.09
C ASN A 241 -1.44 -23.43 -16.25
N TYR A 242 -0.35 -22.65 -16.31
CA TYR A 242 -0.16 -21.61 -17.33
C TYR A 242 1.21 -21.75 -18.03
N ARG A 243 1.32 -21.17 -19.24
CA ARG A 243 2.57 -21.17 -20.00
C ARG A 243 3.54 -20.14 -19.45
N THR A 244 4.25 -20.50 -18.39
CA THR A 244 5.18 -19.62 -17.66
C THR A 244 6.63 -19.89 -17.99
N LEU A 245 7.45 -18.84 -17.90
CA LEU A 245 8.90 -18.91 -17.74
C LEU A 245 9.20 -18.95 -16.25
N SER A 246 9.20 -20.12 -15.62
CA SER A 246 9.14 -20.35 -14.17
C SER A 246 10.41 -19.96 -13.38
N SER A 247 11.52 -19.66 -14.07
CA SER A 247 12.79 -19.31 -13.39
C SER A 247 12.75 -17.94 -12.72
N ALA A 248 13.50 -17.76 -11.65
CA ALA A 248 13.57 -16.49 -10.88
C ALA A 248 13.82 -15.26 -11.76
N LYS A 249 14.66 -15.37 -12.79
CA LYS A 249 14.97 -14.27 -13.71
C LYS A 249 13.74 -13.76 -14.51
N ASN A 250 12.69 -14.56 -14.58
CA ASN A 250 11.45 -14.27 -15.30
C ASN A 250 10.24 -14.14 -14.33
N THR A 251 10.48 -14.16 -13.03
CA THR A 251 9.42 -14.07 -12.03
C THR A 251 9.61 -12.85 -11.15
N GLY A 252 8.57 -12.02 -11.07
CA GLY A 252 8.57 -10.77 -10.31
C GLY A 252 7.58 -10.76 -9.16
N LEU A 253 7.88 -9.93 -8.18
CA LEU A 253 6.98 -9.49 -7.11
C LEU A 253 6.88 -7.97 -7.18
N VAL A 254 5.67 -7.45 -7.14
CA VAL A 254 5.43 -6.00 -7.19
C VAL A 254 4.36 -5.62 -6.16
N GLY A 255 4.56 -4.52 -5.49
CA GLY A 255 3.57 -3.94 -4.59
C GLY A 255 3.97 -2.59 -4.07
N SER A 256 3.01 -1.90 -3.46
CA SER A 256 3.21 -0.59 -2.85
C SER A 256 3.00 -0.60 -1.36
N SER A 257 3.57 0.38 -0.67
CA SER A 257 3.37 0.55 0.77
C SER A 257 3.78 -0.72 1.54
N MET A 258 2.88 -1.30 2.34
CA MET A 258 3.08 -2.61 2.95
C MET A 258 3.25 -3.73 1.91
N GLY A 259 2.57 -3.63 0.74
CA GLY A 259 2.78 -4.53 -0.40
C GLY A 259 4.21 -4.44 -0.96
N GLY A 260 4.83 -3.26 -0.92
CA GLY A 260 6.24 -3.07 -1.23
C GLY A 260 7.17 -3.75 -0.22
N LEU A 261 6.87 -3.63 1.07
CA LEU A 261 7.61 -4.30 2.14
C LEU A 261 7.58 -5.82 1.97
N ILE A 262 6.39 -6.41 1.77
CA ILE A 262 6.27 -7.87 1.63
C ILE A 262 6.83 -8.38 0.30
N SER A 263 6.75 -7.60 -0.80
CA SER A 263 7.43 -7.93 -2.06
C SER A 263 8.94 -8.01 -1.87
N PHE A 264 9.50 -7.02 -1.20
CA PHE A 264 10.92 -6.99 -0.89
C PHE A 264 11.33 -8.17 -0.01
N TYR A 265 10.62 -8.37 1.11
CA TYR A 265 10.90 -9.47 2.03
C TYR A 265 10.82 -10.85 1.35
N THR A 266 9.75 -11.11 0.61
CA THR A 266 9.55 -12.39 -0.08
C THR A 266 10.64 -12.66 -1.12
N GLY A 267 11.04 -11.63 -1.88
CA GLY A 267 12.14 -11.74 -2.83
C GLY A 267 13.49 -12.02 -2.17
N MET A 268 13.74 -11.44 -1.00
CA MET A 268 14.91 -11.75 -0.18
C MET A 268 14.83 -13.17 0.40
N LYS A 269 13.67 -13.61 0.88
CA LYS A 269 13.49 -14.95 1.44
C LYS A 269 13.66 -16.04 0.38
N TYR A 270 13.16 -15.81 -0.84
CA TYR A 270 13.12 -16.79 -1.95
C TYR A 270 13.76 -16.24 -3.25
N PRO A 271 15.05 -15.82 -3.24
CA PRO A 271 15.70 -15.25 -4.41
C PRO A 271 15.85 -16.24 -5.58
N GLU A 272 15.79 -17.52 -5.29
CA GLU A 272 15.79 -18.60 -6.30
C GLU A 272 14.45 -18.76 -7.03
N LYS A 273 13.38 -18.15 -6.50
CA LYS A 273 12.01 -18.17 -7.08
C LYS A 273 11.61 -16.82 -7.67
N PHE A 274 11.99 -15.73 -7.02
CA PHE A 274 11.61 -14.35 -7.36
C PHE A 274 12.85 -13.49 -7.56
N GLY A 275 13.20 -13.22 -8.80
CA GLY A 275 14.42 -12.49 -9.13
C GLY A 275 14.19 -11.04 -9.57
N LYS A 276 12.93 -10.58 -9.63
CA LYS A 276 12.53 -9.23 -10.07
C LYS A 276 11.62 -8.59 -9.03
N LEU A 277 12.06 -7.50 -8.42
CA LEU A 277 11.32 -6.86 -7.34
C LEU A 277 10.99 -5.41 -7.72
N GLY A 278 9.70 -5.11 -7.83
CA GLY A 278 9.17 -3.76 -7.98
C GLY A 278 8.61 -3.28 -6.64
N VAL A 279 9.29 -2.37 -6.00
CA VAL A 279 9.08 -1.96 -4.61
C VAL A 279 8.70 -0.49 -4.59
N PHE A 280 7.39 -0.23 -4.54
CA PHE A 280 6.81 1.11 -4.67
C PHE A 280 6.48 1.67 -3.30
N SER A 281 7.03 2.84 -2.97
CA SER A 281 6.74 3.55 -1.71
C SER A 281 6.70 2.61 -0.49
N PRO A 282 7.74 1.78 -0.27
CA PRO A 282 7.66 0.68 0.69
C PRO A 282 7.57 1.17 2.13
N SER A 283 6.69 0.58 2.91
CA SER A 283 6.57 0.87 4.36
C SER A 283 7.72 0.27 5.17
N PHE A 284 8.97 0.60 4.85
CA PHE A 284 10.15 0.12 5.59
C PHE A 284 10.18 0.65 7.02
N TRP A 285 9.57 1.80 7.27
CA TRP A 285 9.38 2.40 8.59
C TRP A 285 8.61 1.49 9.56
N PHE A 286 7.74 0.60 9.03
CA PHE A 286 6.88 -0.27 9.84
C PHE A 286 7.69 -1.21 10.75
N ALA A 287 8.87 -1.66 10.29
CA ALA A 287 9.79 -2.54 11.03
C ALA A 287 11.24 -2.24 10.66
N ARG A 288 11.65 -0.97 10.74
CA ARG A 288 12.94 -0.46 10.25
C ARG A 288 14.14 -1.20 10.84
N GLU A 289 14.15 -1.39 12.15
CA GLU A 289 15.26 -2.05 12.85
C GLU A 289 15.35 -3.53 12.48
N ASP A 290 14.23 -4.25 12.51
CA ASP A 290 14.15 -5.66 12.16
C ASP A 290 14.55 -5.91 10.71
N LEU A 291 14.08 -5.07 9.79
CA LEU A 291 14.42 -5.13 8.37
C LEU A 291 15.93 -4.90 8.17
N THR A 292 16.49 -3.88 8.80
CA THR A 292 17.93 -3.57 8.73
C THR A 292 18.74 -4.73 9.30
N HIS A 293 18.34 -5.27 10.44
CA HIS A 293 18.97 -6.45 11.03
C HIS A 293 18.90 -7.66 10.11
N TYR A 294 17.72 -7.94 9.54
CA TYR A 294 17.52 -9.04 8.59
C TYR A 294 18.46 -8.92 7.38
N ILE A 295 18.55 -7.74 6.75
CA ILE A 295 19.44 -7.53 5.62
C ILE A 295 20.91 -7.65 6.05
N SER A 296 21.30 -7.12 7.23
CA SER A 296 22.67 -7.19 7.73
C SER A 296 23.16 -8.61 7.97
N LYS A 297 22.27 -9.53 8.34
CA LYS A 297 22.55 -10.97 8.54
C LYS A 297 22.34 -11.82 7.29
N TYR A 298 21.93 -11.20 6.19
CA TYR A 298 21.57 -11.92 4.99
C TYR A 298 22.78 -12.64 4.35
N SER A 299 22.61 -13.92 4.02
CA SER A 299 23.68 -14.80 3.53
C SER A 299 23.41 -15.43 2.16
N LYS A 300 22.17 -15.35 1.65
CA LYS A 300 21.85 -15.91 0.32
C LYS A 300 22.40 -15.01 -0.80
N SER A 301 22.66 -15.60 -1.95
CA SER A 301 23.17 -14.86 -3.11
C SER A 301 22.07 -14.03 -3.78
N LEU A 302 22.29 -12.73 -3.91
CA LEU A 302 21.40 -11.80 -4.61
C LEU A 302 21.98 -11.33 -5.96
N LYS A 303 23.05 -11.94 -6.44
CA LYS A 303 23.78 -11.49 -7.66
C LYS A 303 22.89 -11.34 -8.90
N LYS A 304 21.83 -12.15 -9.01
CA LYS A 304 20.91 -12.15 -10.15
C LYS A 304 19.58 -11.43 -9.88
N THR A 305 19.37 -10.93 -8.66
CA THR A 305 18.15 -10.20 -8.29
C THR A 305 18.22 -8.78 -8.81
N LYS A 306 17.15 -8.33 -9.48
CA LYS A 306 16.94 -6.91 -9.85
C LYS A 306 15.91 -6.31 -8.92
N ILE A 307 16.18 -5.10 -8.41
CA ILE A 307 15.28 -4.37 -7.53
C ILE A 307 15.06 -2.96 -8.07
N TYR A 308 13.81 -2.60 -8.29
CA TYR A 308 13.39 -1.24 -8.63
C TYR A 308 12.66 -0.64 -7.42
N LEU A 309 13.30 0.33 -6.78
CA LEU A 309 12.77 1.05 -5.63
C LEU A 309 12.32 2.44 -6.10
N VAL A 310 11.09 2.80 -5.83
CA VAL A 310 10.54 4.10 -6.22
C VAL A 310 9.70 4.68 -5.10
N ALA A 311 9.83 5.99 -4.85
CA ALA A 311 9.02 6.72 -3.90
C ALA A 311 8.87 8.19 -4.29
N GLY A 312 7.79 8.82 -3.84
CA GLY A 312 7.56 10.24 -3.98
C GLY A 312 8.14 11.04 -2.81
N ARG A 313 8.74 12.20 -3.09
CA ARG A 313 9.26 13.09 -2.03
C ARG A 313 8.17 13.83 -1.26
N LYS A 314 6.94 13.83 -1.79
CA LYS A 314 5.76 14.39 -1.09
C LYS A 314 5.04 13.37 -0.22
N GLU A 315 5.55 12.15 -0.05
CA GLU A 315 4.94 11.15 0.81
C GLU A 315 5.32 11.39 2.29
N SER A 316 6.56 11.12 2.64
CA SER A 316 7.18 11.48 3.92
C SER A 316 8.70 11.48 3.78
N GLU A 317 9.40 12.18 4.68
CA GLU A 317 10.87 12.18 4.70
C GLU A 317 11.43 10.77 4.96
N GLU A 318 10.76 9.98 5.79
CA GLU A 318 11.18 8.61 6.11
C GLU A 318 11.13 7.68 4.91
N MET A 319 10.19 7.88 4.01
CA MET A 319 10.01 7.02 2.83
C MET A 319 11.28 7.01 1.95
N VAL A 320 11.80 8.19 1.66
CA VAL A 320 13.02 8.35 0.87
C VAL A 320 14.26 7.92 1.65
N THR A 321 14.40 8.39 2.88
CA THR A 321 15.58 8.10 3.71
C THR A 321 15.73 6.62 4.05
N ASP A 322 14.63 5.88 4.22
CA ASP A 322 14.69 4.44 4.45
C ASP A 322 15.21 3.69 3.21
N ILE A 323 14.76 4.07 2.01
CA ILE A 323 15.30 3.50 0.77
C ILE A 323 16.79 3.83 0.61
N GLU A 324 17.18 5.07 0.87
CA GLU A 324 18.59 5.51 0.79
C GLU A 324 19.48 4.77 1.77
N LYS A 325 19.02 4.49 2.99
CA LYS A 325 19.77 3.72 4.00
C LYS A 325 19.92 2.24 3.64
N ILE A 326 18.87 1.62 3.11
CA ILE A 326 18.86 0.18 2.80
C ILE A 326 19.69 -0.14 1.55
N THR A 327 19.68 0.74 0.55
CA THR A 327 20.35 0.49 -0.74
C THR A 327 21.86 0.19 -0.62
N PRO A 328 22.70 0.93 0.12
CA PRO A 328 24.11 0.59 0.32
C PRO A 328 24.30 -0.76 1.02
N ILE A 329 23.42 -1.11 1.97
CA ILE A 329 23.49 -2.39 2.68
C ILE A 329 23.25 -3.53 1.70
N LEU A 330 22.27 -3.42 0.81
CA LEU A 330 21.98 -4.42 -0.22
C LEU A 330 23.18 -4.62 -1.16
N ILE A 331 23.82 -3.54 -1.57
CA ILE A 331 25.03 -3.62 -2.41
C ILE A 331 26.16 -4.34 -1.66
N SER A 332 26.40 -4.03 -0.39
CA SER A 332 27.39 -4.72 0.44
C SER A 332 27.09 -6.22 0.62
N LYS A 333 25.81 -6.63 0.49
CA LYS A 333 25.37 -8.04 0.52
C LYS A 333 25.41 -8.73 -0.84
N GLY A 334 26.00 -8.10 -1.84
CA GLY A 334 26.33 -8.71 -3.12
C GLY A 334 25.33 -8.49 -4.25
N ILE A 335 24.33 -7.60 -4.07
CA ILE A 335 23.56 -7.13 -5.20
C ILE A 335 24.46 -6.24 -6.08
N CYS A 336 24.52 -6.56 -7.37
CA CYS A 336 25.27 -5.74 -8.31
C CYS A 336 24.61 -4.35 -8.44
N ARG A 337 25.38 -3.25 -8.36
CA ARG A 337 24.86 -1.87 -8.45
C ARG A 337 23.96 -1.65 -9.68
N LYS A 338 24.29 -2.26 -10.82
CA LYS A 338 23.46 -2.19 -12.04
C LYS A 338 22.11 -2.90 -11.93
N ASN A 339 21.92 -3.73 -10.91
CA ASN A 339 20.69 -4.47 -10.64
C ASN A 339 19.80 -3.77 -9.60
N ILE A 340 20.14 -2.58 -9.15
CA ILE A 340 19.32 -1.74 -8.28
C ILE A 340 19.07 -0.41 -8.97
N VAL A 341 17.80 -0.01 -9.04
CA VAL A 341 17.37 1.34 -9.35
C VAL A 341 16.69 1.92 -8.12
N THR A 342 17.05 3.14 -7.75
CA THR A 342 16.33 3.99 -6.81
C THR A 342 15.85 5.21 -7.56
N LYS A 343 14.54 5.47 -7.56
CA LYS A 343 13.92 6.62 -8.22
C LYS A 343 13.10 7.40 -7.22
N PHE A 344 13.33 8.70 -7.15
CA PHE A 344 12.55 9.61 -6.30
C PHE A 344 11.93 10.70 -7.18
N ASP A 345 10.60 10.84 -7.11
CA ASP A 345 9.85 11.86 -7.84
C ASP A 345 9.51 13.01 -6.89
N ASP A 346 9.92 14.24 -7.22
CA ASP A 346 9.71 15.43 -6.38
C ASP A 346 8.23 15.76 -6.15
N TYR A 347 7.35 15.27 -7.03
CA TYR A 347 5.90 15.49 -6.98
C TYR A 347 5.11 14.22 -6.66
N GLY A 348 5.78 13.09 -6.51
CA GLY A 348 5.15 11.81 -6.19
C GLY A 348 4.50 11.81 -4.82
N THR A 349 3.30 11.24 -4.74
CA THR A 349 2.50 11.10 -3.52
C THR A 349 2.19 9.63 -3.26
N HIS A 350 1.80 9.28 -2.03
CA HIS A 350 1.43 7.91 -1.66
C HIS A 350 0.05 7.54 -2.25
N SER A 351 0.01 7.19 -3.52
CA SER A 351 -1.26 6.96 -4.24
C SER A 351 -1.13 6.00 -5.41
N GLU A 352 -2.22 5.30 -5.71
CA GLU A 352 -2.32 4.39 -6.84
C GLU A 352 -2.07 5.11 -8.17
N SER A 353 -2.49 6.33 -8.32
CA SER A 353 -2.25 7.13 -9.55
C SER A 353 -0.77 7.43 -9.76
N TYR A 354 0.01 7.62 -8.70
CA TYR A 354 1.45 7.77 -8.77
C TYR A 354 2.12 6.44 -9.14
N TRP A 355 1.73 5.36 -8.49
CA TRP A 355 2.30 4.04 -8.77
C TRP A 355 1.94 3.55 -10.17
N ALA A 356 0.73 3.83 -10.66
CA ALA A 356 0.33 3.58 -12.05
C ALA A 356 1.23 4.32 -13.06
N LYS A 357 1.57 5.59 -12.79
CA LYS A 357 2.50 6.39 -13.60
C LYS A 357 3.91 5.79 -13.65
N GLU A 358 4.37 5.23 -12.53
CA GLU A 358 5.73 4.72 -12.40
C GLU A 358 5.90 3.26 -12.84
N PHE A 359 4.82 2.47 -12.85
CA PHE A 359 4.85 1.05 -13.20
C PHE A 359 5.43 0.77 -14.60
N PRO A 360 5.10 1.51 -15.67
CA PRO A 360 5.65 1.26 -17.01
C PRO A 360 7.18 1.24 -17.03
N ALA A 361 7.81 2.23 -16.41
CA ALA A 361 9.28 2.33 -16.36
C ALA A 361 9.91 1.19 -15.54
N ALA A 362 9.30 0.85 -14.40
CA ALA A 362 9.73 -0.25 -13.55
C ALA A 362 9.62 -1.59 -14.27
N TYR A 363 8.51 -1.86 -14.95
CA TYR A 363 8.29 -3.07 -15.73
C TYR A 363 9.34 -3.24 -16.83
N LEU A 364 9.52 -2.22 -17.67
CA LEU A 364 10.49 -2.28 -18.77
C LEU A 364 11.90 -2.54 -18.26
N TRP A 365 12.32 -1.89 -17.18
CA TRP A 365 13.64 -2.12 -16.63
C TRP A 365 13.79 -3.49 -15.97
N LEU A 366 12.79 -3.97 -15.25
CA LEU A 366 12.83 -5.28 -14.58
C LEU A 366 12.88 -6.43 -15.60
N PHE A 367 12.14 -6.34 -16.71
CA PHE A 367 11.97 -7.44 -17.66
C PHE A 367 12.70 -7.23 -19.01
N SER A 368 13.54 -6.18 -19.07
CA SER A 368 14.48 -5.99 -20.18
C SER A 368 15.52 -7.09 -20.25
#